data_5bb1da2c08ff8092f9cc8e827be0becf
#
_entry.id   5bb1da2c08ff8092f9cc8e827be0becf
#
_cell.length_a   1.000
_cell.length_b   1.000
_cell.length_c   1.000
_cell.angle_alpha   90.00
_cell.angle_beta   90.00
_cell.angle_gamma   90.00
#
_symmetry.space_group_name_H-M   'P 1'
#
loop_
_entity.id
_entity.type
_entity.pdbx_description
1 polymer ?
#
loop_
_entity_poly.entity_id
_entity_poly.type
_entity_poly.pdbx_seq_one_letter_code
_entity_poly.pdbx_strand_id
1 'polypeptide(L)'
;MVRLVSRTIFNEKDMMRKLFFGLLTALILAACSSDPVYHGMTPQQKEDYSKAIAGKYTGTYIIIYNNGLNDAKAVKVENSQMTITDQTMHSVCFHNYPVSQLSRVVADSALAEALACAPNVDFQADYHFYDMQDNGDANWGFEPAAIPLTLHYDGADHHLVLKLNSQTYFLLSKASLDAGKPFANQSVFQFAVAGIYEGNTLLQDFDDFWQDNEFGCLTYFQLNEE
;
A
#
# COMPACT_ATOMS: atom_id res chain seq x y z
N MET A 1 -48.04 -70.87 -4.89
CA MET A 1 -46.87 -70.23 -5.47
C MET A 1 -47.38 -68.84 -5.94
N VAL A 2 -47.30 -67.81 -5.06
CA VAL A 2 -47.80 -66.48 -5.35
C VAL A 2 -46.59 -65.54 -5.42
N ARG A 3 -46.34 -64.97 -6.61
CA ARG A 3 -45.27 -63.96 -6.84
C ARG A 3 -45.79 -62.59 -6.40
N LEU A 4 -45.21 -62.06 -5.33
CA LEU A 4 -45.32 -60.61 -4.94
C LEU A 4 -44.53 -59.79 -5.93
N VAL A 5 -45.23 -58.94 -6.69
CA VAL A 5 -44.62 -57.85 -7.51
C VAL A 5 -44.56 -56.62 -6.63
N SER A 6 -43.32 -56.33 -6.16
CA SER A 6 -43.06 -55.06 -5.47
C SER A 6 -43.09 -53.90 -6.48
N ARG A 7 -44.14 -53.06 -6.43
CA ARG A 7 -44.18 -51.80 -7.15
C ARG A 7 -43.39 -50.75 -6.35
N THR A 8 -42.21 -50.40 -6.86
CA THR A 8 -41.45 -49.25 -6.36
C THR A 8 -42.22 -47.98 -6.79
N ILE A 9 -42.92 -47.32 -5.86
CA ILE A 9 -43.52 -46.03 -6.07
C ILE A 9 -42.37 -45.02 -6.09
N PHE A 10 -41.97 -44.63 -7.30
CA PHE A 10 -41.08 -43.50 -7.46
C PHE A 10 -41.77 -42.21 -7.01
N ASN A 11 -41.24 -41.63 -5.94
CA ASN A 11 -41.82 -40.41 -5.34
C ASN A 11 -41.39 -39.19 -6.20
N GLU A 12 -42.30 -38.71 -7.05
CA GLU A 12 -42.13 -37.58 -7.93
C GLU A 12 -41.60 -36.30 -7.18
N LYS A 13 -41.93 -36.18 -5.92
CA LYS A 13 -41.48 -35.08 -5.06
C LYS A 13 -39.99 -35.17 -4.75
N ASP A 14 -39.44 -36.37 -4.60
CA ASP A 14 -38.01 -36.57 -4.37
C ASP A 14 -37.16 -36.32 -5.63
N MET A 15 -37.69 -36.61 -6.81
CA MET A 15 -37.03 -36.33 -8.08
C MET A 15 -36.99 -34.81 -8.37
N MET A 16 -38.12 -34.09 -8.13
CA MET A 16 -38.14 -32.64 -8.28
C MET A 16 -37.20 -31.93 -7.27
N ARG A 17 -37.10 -32.45 -6.04
CA ARG A 17 -36.20 -31.88 -5.03
C ARG A 17 -34.74 -32.07 -5.40
N LYS A 18 -34.35 -33.20 -5.96
CA LYS A 18 -32.98 -33.47 -6.45
C LYS A 18 -32.64 -32.66 -7.70
N LEU A 19 -33.60 -32.43 -8.59
CA LEU A 19 -33.45 -31.56 -9.76
C LEU A 19 -33.29 -30.08 -9.34
N PHE A 20 -34.06 -29.61 -8.34
CA PHE A 20 -33.96 -28.26 -7.82
C PHE A 20 -32.63 -28.01 -7.09
N PHE A 21 -32.15 -28.98 -6.30
CA PHE A 21 -30.82 -28.90 -5.67
C PHE A 21 -29.69 -28.97 -6.70
N GLY A 22 -29.81 -29.77 -7.75
CA GLY A 22 -28.83 -29.86 -8.84
C GLY A 22 -28.76 -28.55 -9.66
N LEU A 23 -29.91 -27.89 -9.90
CA LEU A 23 -29.97 -26.62 -10.63
C LEU A 23 -29.43 -25.45 -9.77
N LEU A 24 -29.70 -25.46 -8.46
CA LEU A 24 -29.22 -24.45 -7.52
C LEU A 24 -27.68 -24.54 -7.34
N THR A 25 -27.13 -25.76 -7.26
CA THR A 25 -25.67 -25.96 -7.21
C THR A 25 -24.99 -25.58 -8.52
N ALA A 26 -25.59 -25.84 -9.68
CA ALA A 26 -25.06 -25.41 -10.98
C ALA A 26 -25.07 -23.87 -11.13
N LEU A 27 -26.08 -23.16 -10.59
CA LEU A 27 -26.14 -21.72 -10.57
C LEU A 27 -25.11 -21.09 -9.62
N ILE A 28 -24.79 -21.75 -8.48
CA ILE A 28 -23.76 -21.27 -7.54
C ILE A 28 -22.36 -21.50 -8.12
N LEU A 29 -22.13 -22.55 -8.91
CA LEU A 29 -20.85 -22.81 -9.59
C LEU A 29 -20.62 -21.90 -10.81
N ALA A 30 -21.69 -21.38 -11.42
CA ALA A 30 -21.60 -20.38 -12.50
C ALA A 30 -21.37 -18.95 -11.97
N ALA A 31 -21.54 -18.73 -10.67
CA ALA A 31 -21.20 -17.48 -9.98
C ALA A 31 -19.77 -17.48 -9.42
N CYS A 32 -18.92 -18.47 -9.74
CA CYS A 32 -17.49 -18.32 -9.59
C CYS A 32 -17.07 -17.19 -10.54
N SER A 33 -16.87 -16.00 -9.98
CA SER A 33 -16.19 -14.89 -10.65
C SER A 33 -14.93 -15.46 -11.28
N SER A 34 -14.83 -15.41 -12.60
CA SER A 34 -13.54 -15.63 -13.24
C SER A 34 -12.55 -14.67 -12.59
N ASP A 35 -11.42 -15.18 -12.14
CA ASP A 35 -10.35 -14.33 -11.65
C ASP A 35 -10.11 -13.21 -12.68
N PRO A 36 -9.88 -11.97 -12.22
CA PRO A 36 -9.68 -10.87 -13.15
C PRO A 36 -8.49 -11.20 -14.07
N VAL A 37 -8.72 -11.07 -15.38
CA VAL A 37 -7.66 -11.24 -16.37
C VAL A 37 -6.87 -9.95 -16.45
N TYR A 38 -5.55 -10.04 -16.23
CA TYR A 38 -4.64 -8.90 -16.27
C TYR A 38 -3.86 -8.90 -17.60
N HIS A 39 -3.70 -7.71 -18.16
CA HIS A 39 -2.93 -7.46 -19.39
C HIS A 39 -1.88 -6.39 -19.14
N GLY A 40 -0.75 -6.50 -19.84
CA GLY A 40 0.25 -5.43 -19.84
C GLY A 40 -0.34 -4.14 -20.42
N MET A 41 -0.05 -3.00 -19.81
CA MET A 41 -0.49 -1.68 -20.29
C MET A 41 0.37 -1.21 -21.47
N THR A 42 -0.26 -0.67 -22.51
CA THR A 42 0.44 0.01 -23.58
C THR A 42 1.03 1.34 -23.12
N PRO A 43 2.06 1.90 -23.80
CA PRO A 43 2.60 3.21 -23.46
C PRO A 43 1.55 4.32 -23.40
N GLN A 44 0.59 4.32 -24.34
CA GLN A 44 -0.49 5.31 -24.36
C GLN A 44 -1.40 5.19 -23.14
N GLN A 45 -1.77 3.97 -22.73
CA GLN A 45 -2.57 3.75 -21.53
C GLN A 45 -1.84 4.23 -20.27
N LYS A 46 -0.54 3.95 -20.16
CA LYS A 46 0.28 4.45 -19.03
C LYS A 46 0.30 5.96 -18.98
N GLU A 47 0.45 6.62 -20.13
CA GLU A 47 0.42 8.09 -20.21
C GLU A 47 -0.96 8.66 -19.83
N ASP A 48 -2.05 8.06 -20.32
CA ASP A 48 -3.41 8.52 -20.00
C ASP A 48 -3.72 8.37 -18.50
N TYR A 49 -3.32 7.25 -17.90
CA TYR A 49 -3.49 7.03 -16.46
C TYR A 49 -2.59 7.96 -15.64
N SER A 50 -1.35 8.19 -16.06
CA SER A 50 -0.45 9.16 -15.41
C SER A 50 -1.05 10.57 -15.38
N LYS A 51 -1.64 11.02 -16.47
CA LYS A 51 -2.35 12.30 -16.54
C LYS A 51 -3.56 12.33 -15.63
N ALA A 52 -4.29 11.23 -15.55
CA ALA A 52 -5.51 11.15 -14.73
C ALA A 52 -5.24 11.16 -13.22
N ILE A 53 -4.06 10.66 -12.80
CA ILE A 53 -3.67 10.68 -11.37
C ILE A 53 -2.81 11.88 -10.99
N ALA A 54 -2.33 12.66 -11.97
CA ALA A 54 -1.49 13.82 -11.70
C ALA A 54 -2.26 14.89 -10.93
N GLY A 55 -1.63 15.42 -9.88
CA GLY A 55 -2.27 16.44 -9.06
C GLY A 55 -1.58 16.70 -7.74
N LYS A 56 -2.17 17.61 -6.97
CA LYS A 56 -1.76 17.91 -5.58
C LYS A 56 -2.84 17.39 -4.65
N TYR A 57 -2.43 16.64 -3.67
CA TYR A 57 -3.31 15.97 -2.72
C TYR A 57 -2.95 16.40 -1.30
N THR A 58 -3.96 16.68 -0.50
CA THR A 58 -3.79 16.93 0.93
C THR A 58 -4.09 15.67 1.72
N GLY A 59 -3.38 15.49 2.83
CA GLY A 59 -3.54 14.29 3.63
C GLY A 59 -2.91 14.42 5.01
N THR A 60 -2.80 13.29 5.67
CA THR A 60 -2.27 13.15 7.01
C THR A 60 -1.24 12.02 7.01
N TYR A 61 -0.02 12.28 7.50
CA TYR A 61 0.88 11.20 7.85
C TYR A 61 0.39 10.54 9.14
N ILE A 62 0.22 9.23 9.09
CA ILE A 62 -0.03 8.39 10.25
C ILE A 62 1.20 7.50 10.40
N ILE A 63 2.02 7.80 11.40
CA ILE A 63 3.28 7.11 11.65
C ILE A 63 3.07 6.16 12.81
N ILE A 64 3.11 4.87 12.52
CA ILE A 64 3.03 3.81 13.52
C ILE A 64 4.46 3.37 13.83
N TYR A 65 4.81 3.38 15.10
CA TYR A 65 6.12 2.94 15.54
C TYR A 65 6.01 1.97 16.70
N ASN A 66 6.96 1.04 16.75
CA ASN A 66 7.15 0.11 17.85
C ASN A 66 8.60 0.21 18.32
N ASN A 67 8.80 0.34 19.62
CA ASN A 67 10.10 0.47 20.26
C ASN A 67 10.49 -0.78 21.10
N GLY A 68 10.00 -1.95 20.72
CA GLY A 68 10.32 -3.20 21.39
C GLY A 68 9.50 -3.51 22.66
N LEU A 69 8.50 -2.67 22.98
CA LEU A 69 7.70 -2.82 24.22
C LEU A 69 6.31 -3.44 23.98
N ASN A 70 6.10 -4.09 22.85
CA ASN A 70 4.79 -4.66 22.42
C ASN A 70 3.62 -3.65 22.43
N ASP A 71 3.90 -2.36 22.37
CA ASP A 71 2.92 -1.28 22.43
C ASP A 71 3.12 -0.35 21.21
N ALA A 72 2.55 -0.73 20.09
CA ALA A 72 2.59 0.09 18.89
C ALA A 72 1.86 1.42 19.15
N LYS A 73 2.53 2.53 18.89
CA LYS A 73 1.99 3.87 19.03
C LYS A 73 1.86 4.52 17.67
N ALA A 74 0.93 5.46 17.56
CA ALA A 74 0.72 6.21 16.33
C ALA A 74 0.83 7.72 16.60
N VAL A 75 1.45 8.42 15.64
CA VAL A 75 1.47 9.88 15.58
C VAL A 75 0.80 10.32 14.28
N LYS A 76 -0.05 11.35 14.36
CA LYS A 76 -0.67 11.97 13.19
C LYS A 76 -0.03 13.33 12.93
N VAL A 77 0.31 13.60 11.68
CA VAL A 77 0.78 14.90 11.19
C VAL A 77 -0.18 15.34 10.10
N GLU A 78 -1.10 16.21 10.49
CA GLU A 78 -2.17 16.72 9.63
C GLU A 78 -1.66 17.80 8.66
N ASN A 79 -2.47 18.14 7.66
CA ASN A 79 -2.19 19.15 6.64
C ASN A 79 -0.91 18.89 5.83
N SER A 80 -0.58 17.62 5.67
CA SER A 80 0.52 17.18 4.83
C SER A 80 0.11 17.17 3.36
N GLN A 81 1.08 17.16 2.45
CA GLN A 81 0.83 17.23 1.02
C GLN A 81 1.58 16.15 0.27
N MET A 82 0.98 15.71 -0.84
CA MET A 82 1.60 14.84 -1.82
C MET A 82 1.34 15.42 -3.21
N THR A 83 2.34 15.35 -4.09
CA THR A 83 2.20 15.78 -5.49
C THR A 83 2.54 14.61 -6.40
N ILE A 84 1.66 14.28 -7.35
CA ILE A 84 1.91 13.29 -8.41
C ILE A 84 2.11 14.05 -9.71
N THR A 85 3.20 13.76 -10.44
CA THR A 85 3.51 14.38 -11.72
C THR A 85 3.28 13.40 -12.86
N ASP A 86 2.75 13.90 -13.97
CA ASP A 86 2.57 13.17 -15.23
C ASP A 86 3.75 13.28 -16.18
N GLN A 87 4.76 14.08 -15.81
CA GLN A 87 5.93 14.32 -16.63
C GLN A 87 6.82 13.09 -16.77
N THR A 88 7.80 13.15 -17.66
CA THR A 88 8.71 12.06 -18.05
C THR A 88 9.37 11.29 -16.90
N MET A 89 9.24 11.74 -15.67
CA MET A 89 9.79 11.12 -14.47
C MET A 89 8.73 10.49 -13.57
N HIS A 90 7.52 10.22 -14.00
CA HIS A 90 6.49 9.47 -13.25
C HIS A 90 6.73 9.43 -11.73
N SER A 91 6.70 10.60 -11.08
CA SER A 91 7.11 10.72 -9.68
C SER A 91 5.98 11.15 -8.76
N VAL A 92 6.04 10.63 -7.54
CA VAL A 92 5.27 11.08 -6.39
C VAL A 92 6.22 11.82 -5.46
N CYS A 93 5.91 13.06 -5.10
CA CYS A 93 6.63 13.81 -4.08
C CYS A 93 5.80 13.86 -2.81
N PHE A 94 6.34 13.33 -1.73
CA PHE A 94 5.77 13.42 -0.38
C PHE A 94 6.41 14.62 0.33
N HIS A 95 5.60 15.63 0.67
CA HIS A 95 6.11 16.87 1.26
C HIS A 95 6.09 16.83 2.78
N ASN A 96 7.11 17.48 3.37
CA ASN A 96 7.22 17.68 4.81
C ASN A 96 7.16 16.40 5.64
N TYR A 97 7.75 15.30 5.17
CA TYR A 97 7.84 14.06 5.93
C TYR A 97 8.58 14.28 7.25
N PRO A 98 7.96 13.96 8.42
CA PRO A 98 8.51 14.30 9.72
C PRO A 98 9.53 13.27 10.19
N VAL A 99 10.76 13.32 9.67
CA VAL A 99 11.87 12.41 10.02
C VAL A 99 12.18 12.42 11.51
N SER A 100 11.86 13.50 12.24
CA SER A 100 12.03 13.61 13.69
C SER A 100 11.28 12.51 14.47
N GLN A 101 10.22 11.92 13.90
CA GLN A 101 9.49 10.83 14.53
C GLN A 101 10.30 9.53 14.63
N LEU A 102 11.33 9.36 13.79
CA LEU A 102 12.24 8.22 13.85
C LEU A 102 13.07 8.19 15.15
N SER A 103 13.27 9.33 15.81
CA SER A 103 13.95 9.43 17.10
C SER A 103 13.37 8.49 18.17
N ARG A 104 12.12 8.08 18.01
CA ARG A 104 11.39 7.24 18.96
C ARG A 104 11.75 5.75 18.87
N VAL A 105 12.38 5.34 17.78
CA VAL A 105 12.68 3.94 17.45
C VAL A 105 14.16 3.70 17.17
N VAL A 106 15.01 4.71 17.28
CA VAL A 106 16.45 4.60 17.16
C VAL A 106 17.05 4.25 18.51
N ALA A 107 17.93 3.25 18.53
CA ALA A 107 18.56 2.75 19.77
C ALA A 107 19.70 3.64 20.26
N ASP A 108 20.47 4.23 19.34
CA ASP A 108 21.56 5.15 19.69
C ASP A 108 21.01 6.49 20.15
N SER A 109 21.37 6.91 21.37
CA SER A 109 20.82 8.11 22.01
C SER A 109 21.25 9.41 21.35
N ALA A 110 22.49 9.50 20.85
CA ALA A 110 23.01 10.71 20.20
C ALA A 110 22.33 10.91 18.84
N LEU A 111 22.19 9.83 18.08
CA LEU A 111 21.44 9.84 16.82
C LEU A 111 19.96 10.14 17.05
N ALA A 112 19.34 9.57 18.09
CA ALA A 112 17.95 9.83 18.44
C ALA A 112 17.71 11.30 18.80
N GLU A 113 18.57 11.93 19.60
CA GLU A 113 18.50 13.36 19.94
C GLU A 113 18.67 14.24 18.70
N ALA A 114 19.61 13.91 17.82
CA ALA A 114 19.81 14.64 16.57
C ALA A 114 18.60 14.53 15.62
N LEU A 115 18.02 13.33 15.47
CA LEU A 115 16.81 13.11 14.70
C LEU A 115 15.62 13.86 15.28
N ALA A 116 15.47 13.92 16.60
CA ALA A 116 14.36 14.64 17.25
C ALA A 116 14.34 16.13 16.87
N CYS A 117 15.51 16.72 16.57
CA CYS A 117 15.67 18.11 16.14
C CYS A 117 15.70 18.27 14.60
N ALA A 118 15.62 17.19 13.84
CA ALA A 118 15.69 17.24 12.39
C ALA A 118 14.47 17.94 11.79
N PRO A 119 14.66 18.78 10.76
CA PRO A 119 13.55 19.39 10.05
C PRO A 119 12.77 18.32 9.26
N ASN A 120 11.52 18.63 8.94
CA ASN A 120 10.77 17.83 7.98
C ASN A 120 11.44 17.90 6.59
N VAL A 121 11.34 16.84 5.83
CA VAL A 121 11.98 16.72 4.51
C VAL A 121 10.95 16.35 3.43
N ASP A 122 11.23 16.78 2.21
CA ASP A 122 10.53 16.28 1.03
C ASP A 122 11.30 15.07 0.50
N PHE A 123 10.58 14.04 0.03
CA PHE A 123 11.20 12.95 -0.69
C PHE A 123 10.34 12.51 -1.88
N GLN A 124 11.00 11.86 -2.83
CA GLN A 124 10.37 11.40 -4.06
C GLN A 124 10.25 9.88 -4.07
N ALA A 125 9.30 9.40 -4.84
CA ALA A 125 9.14 8.01 -5.20
C ALA A 125 8.83 7.93 -6.70
N ASP A 126 9.41 6.94 -7.38
CA ASP A 126 9.02 6.63 -8.73
C ASP A 126 7.79 5.73 -8.72
N TYR A 127 6.81 5.99 -9.58
CA TYR A 127 5.65 5.12 -9.69
C TYR A 127 5.62 4.34 -11.00
N HIS A 128 5.01 3.16 -10.95
CA HIS A 128 4.92 2.25 -12.09
C HIS A 128 3.52 1.69 -12.22
N PHE A 129 3.03 1.58 -13.45
CA PHE A 129 1.86 0.76 -13.78
C PHE A 129 2.33 -0.62 -14.20
N TYR A 130 1.79 -1.65 -13.58
CA TYR A 130 2.18 -3.04 -13.81
C TYR A 130 1.31 -3.67 -14.89
N ASP A 131 0.02 -3.73 -14.63
CA ASP A 131 -0.96 -4.38 -15.49
C ASP A 131 -2.34 -3.73 -15.36
N MET A 132 -3.26 -4.16 -16.21
CA MET A 132 -4.63 -3.66 -16.27
C MET A 132 -5.60 -4.83 -16.45
N GLN A 133 -6.77 -4.74 -15.83
CA GLN A 133 -7.89 -5.67 -16.00
C GLN A 133 -8.70 -5.32 -17.25
N ASP A 134 -9.53 -6.26 -17.73
CA ASP A 134 -10.41 -6.05 -18.89
C ASP A 134 -11.40 -4.88 -18.70
N ASN A 135 -11.81 -4.59 -17.46
CA ASN A 135 -12.68 -3.45 -17.11
C ASN A 135 -11.95 -2.10 -17.10
N GLY A 136 -10.63 -2.10 -17.31
CA GLY A 136 -9.78 -0.93 -17.27
C GLY A 136 -9.23 -0.57 -15.87
N ASP A 137 -9.50 -1.36 -14.84
CA ASP A 137 -8.84 -1.15 -13.55
C ASP A 137 -7.35 -1.50 -13.66
N ALA A 138 -6.46 -0.65 -13.15
CA ALA A 138 -5.03 -0.81 -13.30
C ALA A 138 -4.31 -0.99 -11.97
N ASN A 139 -3.37 -1.93 -11.91
CA ASN A 139 -2.44 -2.06 -10.81
C ASN A 139 -1.27 -1.09 -10.97
N TRP A 140 -0.99 -0.36 -9.94
CA TRP A 140 0.17 0.51 -9.85
C TRP A 140 0.82 0.44 -8.47
N GLY A 141 2.03 0.92 -8.36
CA GLY A 141 2.75 1.04 -7.10
C GLY A 141 3.86 2.07 -7.20
N PHE A 142 4.52 2.36 -6.10
CA PHE A 142 5.61 3.31 -6.08
C PHE A 142 6.81 2.76 -5.30
N GLU A 143 8.00 3.20 -5.70
CA GLU A 143 9.28 2.89 -5.09
C GLU A 143 9.88 4.18 -4.51
N PRO A 144 9.88 4.36 -3.19
CA PRO A 144 10.40 5.57 -2.58
C PRO A 144 11.92 5.64 -2.72
N ALA A 145 12.42 6.81 -3.11
CA ALA A 145 13.83 7.10 -3.11
C ALA A 145 14.37 7.21 -1.67
N ALA A 146 15.64 6.92 -1.50
CA ALA A 146 16.30 7.12 -0.21
C ALA A 146 16.34 8.62 0.16
N ILE A 147 16.19 8.93 1.45
CA ILE A 147 16.21 10.28 1.97
C ILE A 147 17.59 10.61 2.52
N PRO A 148 18.35 11.53 1.90
CA PRO A 148 19.60 12.00 2.48
C PRO A 148 19.32 13.00 3.62
N LEU A 149 20.06 12.86 4.71
CA LEU A 149 20.01 13.77 5.86
C LEU A 149 21.44 14.16 6.25
N THR A 150 21.59 15.41 6.74
CA THR A 150 22.81 15.84 7.44
C THR A 150 22.41 16.21 8.85
N LEU A 151 22.97 15.51 9.84
CA LEU A 151 22.72 15.74 11.26
C LEU A 151 24.04 16.02 11.98
N HIS A 152 23.99 16.91 12.96
CA HIS A 152 25.14 17.23 13.82
C HIS A 152 24.96 16.55 15.17
N TYR A 153 25.83 15.59 15.51
CA TYR A 153 25.90 14.96 16.83
C TYR A 153 27.32 14.46 17.12
N ASP A 154 27.64 14.17 18.37
CA ASP A 154 28.99 13.78 18.82
C ASP A 154 30.10 14.70 18.34
N GLY A 155 29.78 16.00 18.12
CA GLY A 155 30.73 17.04 17.71
C GLY A 155 31.12 17.02 16.23
N ALA A 156 30.40 16.28 15.37
CA ALA A 156 30.65 16.18 13.93
C ALA A 156 29.34 16.23 13.12
N ASP A 157 29.49 16.58 11.84
CA ASP A 157 28.41 16.44 10.86
C ASP A 157 28.40 15.03 10.28
N HIS A 158 27.24 14.38 10.35
CA HIS A 158 27.01 13.03 9.83
C HIS A 158 26.11 13.08 8.60
N HIS A 159 26.55 12.46 7.50
CA HIS A 159 25.79 12.35 6.27
C HIS A 159 25.06 11.01 6.21
N LEU A 160 23.81 11.03 6.54
CA LEU A 160 22.98 9.85 6.69
C LEU A 160 22.08 9.63 5.47
N VAL A 161 21.65 8.39 5.29
CA VAL A 161 20.68 7.98 4.28
C VAL A 161 19.63 7.12 4.94
N LEU A 162 18.37 7.55 4.88
CA LEU A 162 17.23 6.70 5.23
C LEU A 162 16.84 5.89 4.01
N LYS A 163 16.93 4.58 4.09
CA LYS A 163 16.37 3.69 3.06
C LYS A 163 14.91 3.43 3.37
N LEU A 164 14.08 3.51 2.34
CA LEU A 164 12.64 3.30 2.44
C LEU A 164 12.25 2.07 1.64
N ASN A 165 11.21 1.37 2.10
CA ASN A 165 10.54 0.29 1.39
C ASN A 165 9.08 0.65 1.17
N SER A 166 8.54 0.33 0.00
CA SER A 166 7.10 0.26 -0.25
C SER A 166 6.78 -1.13 -0.76
N GLN A 167 5.80 -1.77 -0.16
CA GLN A 167 5.30 -3.07 -0.61
C GLN A 167 3.85 -2.96 -1.11
N THR A 168 3.39 -1.74 -1.37
CA THR A 168 1.98 -1.52 -1.62
C THR A 168 1.71 -1.42 -3.12
N TYR A 169 0.92 -2.37 -3.59
CA TYR A 169 0.28 -2.31 -4.89
C TYR A 169 -1.11 -1.72 -4.71
N PHE A 170 -1.48 -0.84 -5.62
CA PHE A 170 -2.76 -0.13 -5.60
C PHE A 170 -3.56 -0.53 -6.82
N LEU A 171 -4.87 -0.69 -6.64
CA LEU A 171 -5.81 -0.83 -7.74
C LEU A 171 -6.47 0.52 -8.02
N LEU A 172 -6.14 1.13 -9.15
CA LEU A 172 -6.81 2.32 -9.66
C LEU A 172 -8.07 1.88 -10.42
N SER A 173 -9.23 2.25 -9.89
CA SER A 173 -10.49 1.97 -10.58
C SER A 173 -10.68 2.91 -11.76
N LYS A 174 -10.95 2.34 -12.94
CA LYS A 174 -11.29 3.11 -14.15
C LYS A 174 -12.48 4.04 -13.92
N ALA A 175 -13.49 3.57 -13.18
CA ALA A 175 -14.66 4.37 -12.87
C ALA A 175 -14.31 5.59 -12.00
N SER A 176 -13.39 5.44 -11.03
CA SER A 176 -12.92 6.55 -10.20
C SER A 176 -12.08 7.55 -11.00
N LEU A 177 -11.24 7.06 -11.92
CA LEU A 177 -10.47 7.91 -12.84
C LEU A 177 -11.40 8.75 -13.74
N ASP A 178 -12.41 8.12 -14.34
CA ASP A 178 -13.38 8.79 -15.21
C ASP A 178 -14.23 9.82 -14.46
N ALA A 179 -14.44 9.61 -13.17
CA ALA A 179 -15.14 10.55 -12.28
C ALA A 179 -14.22 11.71 -11.80
N GLY A 180 -12.94 11.72 -12.17
CA GLY A 180 -11.96 12.71 -11.69
C GLY A 180 -11.57 12.55 -10.22
N LYS A 181 -11.81 11.37 -9.64
CA LYS A 181 -11.51 11.01 -8.25
C LYS A 181 -10.64 9.75 -8.19
N PRO A 182 -9.37 9.81 -8.68
CA PRO A 182 -8.55 8.62 -8.90
C PRO A 182 -8.38 7.74 -7.66
N PHE A 183 -8.39 8.33 -6.48
CA PHE A 183 -8.15 7.64 -5.21
C PHE A 183 -9.40 7.49 -4.33
N ALA A 184 -10.62 7.61 -4.89
CA ALA A 184 -11.87 7.52 -4.13
C ALA A 184 -12.02 6.19 -3.34
N ASN A 185 -11.45 5.10 -3.86
CA ASN A 185 -11.50 3.77 -3.23
C ASN A 185 -10.20 3.40 -2.52
N GLN A 186 -9.19 4.26 -2.57
CA GLN A 186 -7.87 3.99 -2.02
C GLN A 186 -7.16 5.26 -1.62
N SER A 187 -7.39 5.67 -0.41
CA SER A 187 -6.90 6.93 0.14
C SER A 187 -5.59 6.79 0.94
N VAL A 188 -4.91 5.64 0.91
CA VAL A 188 -3.76 5.36 1.78
C VAL A 188 -2.56 4.89 0.99
N PHE A 189 -1.45 5.61 1.14
CA PHE A 189 -0.12 5.27 0.60
C PHE A 189 0.76 4.80 1.74
N GLN A 190 1.34 3.61 1.64
CA GLN A 190 2.12 3.00 2.71
C GLN A 190 3.59 2.88 2.31
N PHE A 191 4.47 3.24 3.22
CA PHE A 191 5.91 2.99 3.13
C PHE A 191 6.52 2.83 4.52
N ALA A 192 7.68 2.22 4.59
CA ALA A 192 8.41 2.02 5.83
C ALA A 192 9.86 2.47 5.68
N VAL A 193 10.49 2.88 6.78
CA VAL A 193 11.93 3.04 6.84
C VAL A 193 12.55 1.67 7.06
N ALA A 194 13.42 1.23 6.13
CA ALA A 194 14.11 -0.05 6.23
C ALA A 194 15.38 0.05 7.09
N GLY A 195 16.05 1.21 7.05
CA GLY A 195 17.23 1.42 7.89
C GLY A 195 17.83 2.80 7.73
N ILE A 196 18.75 3.14 8.65
CA ILE A 196 19.55 4.35 8.66
C ILE A 196 21.00 3.98 8.41
N TYR A 197 21.61 4.61 7.42
CA TYR A 197 22.98 4.33 6.99
C TYR A 197 23.85 5.60 7.02
N GLU A 198 25.14 5.42 7.33
CA GLU A 198 26.18 6.40 7.06
C GLU A 198 27.19 5.78 6.08
N GLY A 199 27.21 6.30 4.85
CA GLY A 199 27.92 5.63 3.74
C GLY A 199 27.41 4.21 3.53
N ASN A 200 28.27 3.21 3.76
CA ASN A 200 27.91 1.78 3.68
C ASN A 200 27.65 1.14 5.07
N THR A 201 27.74 1.90 6.13
CA THR A 201 27.55 1.40 7.49
C THR A 201 26.09 1.51 7.87
N LEU A 202 25.48 0.39 8.25
CA LEU A 202 24.14 0.36 8.83
C LEU A 202 24.24 0.80 10.30
N LEU A 203 23.56 1.89 10.64
CA LEU A 203 23.49 2.43 12.01
C LEU A 203 22.28 1.90 12.76
N GLN A 204 21.14 1.77 12.07
CA GLN A 204 19.91 1.25 12.63
C GLN A 204 19.18 0.44 11.56
N ASP A 205 18.80 -0.79 11.92
CA ASP A 205 17.99 -1.70 11.11
C ASP A 205 16.53 -1.64 11.54
N PHE A 206 15.61 -1.63 10.56
CA PHE A 206 14.17 -1.66 10.76
C PHE A 206 13.48 -2.74 9.89
N ASP A 207 14.26 -3.53 9.13
CA ASP A 207 13.69 -4.51 8.18
C ASP A 207 12.89 -5.62 8.86
N ASP A 208 13.23 -5.95 10.12
CA ASP A 208 12.55 -6.99 10.89
C ASP A 208 11.24 -6.53 11.58
N PHE A 209 10.85 -5.27 11.39
CA PHE A 209 9.59 -4.74 11.97
C PHE A 209 8.37 -5.65 11.73
N TRP A 210 8.32 -6.26 10.55
CA TRP A 210 7.20 -7.13 10.15
C TRP A 210 7.28 -8.54 10.70
N GLN A 211 8.47 -9.01 11.07
CA GLN A 211 8.70 -10.38 11.52
C GLN A 211 8.66 -10.52 13.03
N ASP A 212 9.30 -9.61 13.74
CA ASP A 212 9.53 -9.74 15.19
C ASP A 212 8.87 -8.65 16.05
N ASN A 213 8.24 -7.63 15.46
CA ASN A 213 7.60 -6.50 16.16
C ASN A 213 8.51 -5.72 17.13
N GLU A 214 9.83 -5.82 16.98
CA GLU A 214 10.74 -5.26 17.97
C GLU A 214 10.98 -3.76 17.79
N PHE A 215 11.44 -3.34 16.60
CA PHE A 215 11.71 -1.93 16.29
C PHE A 215 11.28 -1.62 14.88
N GLY A 216 10.65 -0.48 14.66
CA GLY A 216 10.30 -0.09 13.32
C GLY A 216 9.37 1.11 13.21
N CYS A 217 9.27 1.61 11.99
CA CYS A 217 8.45 2.76 11.66
C CYS A 217 7.71 2.52 10.34
N LEU A 218 6.41 2.36 10.44
CA LEU A 218 5.51 2.27 9.28
C LEU A 218 4.77 3.59 9.12
N THR A 219 4.79 4.13 7.93
CA THR A 219 4.09 5.37 7.61
C THR A 219 2.97 5.13 6.62
N TYR A 220 1.82 5.67 6.94
CA TYR A 220 0.71 5.86 6.01
C TYR A 220 0.59 7.34 5.68
N PHE A 221 0.46 7.66 4.40
CA PHE A 221 -0.05 8.94 3.97
C PHE A 221 -1.50 8.73 3.57
N GLN A 222 -2.43 9.18 4.41
CA GLN A 222 -3.87 9.07 4.20
C GLN A 222 -4.38 10.36 3.57
N LEU A 223 -5.00 10.26 2.39
CA LEU A 223 -5.65 11.39 1.76
C LEU A 223 -6.85 11.85 2.58
N ASN A 224 -7.07 13.16 2.62
CA ASN A 224 -8.30 13.71 3.17
C ASN A 224 -9.46 13.39 2.23
N GLU A 225 -10.62 13.07 2.78
CA GLU A 225 -11.86 12.96 2.00
C GLU A 225 -12.20 14.35 1.43
N GLU A 226 -12.41 14.42 0.11
CA GLU A 226 -12.92 15.61 -0.59
C GLU A 226 -14.46 15.66 -0.56
#